data_88330f4ebd7c5cebc06124fed76e899a
#
_entry.id   88330f4ebd7c5cebc06124fed76e899a
#
_cell.length_a   1.000
_cell.length_b   1.000
_cell.length_c   1.000
_cell.angle_alpha   90.00
_cell.angle_beta   90.00
_cell.angle_gamma   90.00
#
_symmetry.space_group_name_H-M   'P 1'
#
loop_
_entity.id
_entity.type
_entity.pdbx_description
1 polymer ?
#
loop_
_entity_poly.entity_id
_entity_poly.type
_entity_poly.pdbx_seq_one_letter_code
_entity_poly.pdbx_strand_id
1 'polypeptide(L)'
;MEIPKEFLDRMRAILQEEGEWQSFLHSFSEMAKRGIRVNRKKVEEAEKEGFSFREWKEKWHLEPVFSEEREEEQREFYVEEEELRESGISIGKDPYHEGGLYYIQDPSAMAVVPRMEIRPFDRCLDLCASPGGKSLQIADLLSEEEGGILLSNEYVGERARILSQNAERMGYCNLAVVNETPASLAENFPSYFSRILVDAPCSGEGMFRKSEEAVKDWSPLLVEKCAERQRDILESAFRMLREGGELCYSTCTF
;
A
#
# COMPACT_ATOMS: atom_id res chain seq x y z
N MET A 1 -12.69 -1.64 22.06
CA MET A 1 -11.26 -1.25 22.15
C MET A 1 -11.21 0.18 22.69
N GLU A 2 -10.40 0.45 23.70
CA GLU A 2 -10.31 1.78 24.32
C GLU A 2 -9.16 2.56 23.64
N ILE A 3 -9.51 3.67 23.00
CA ILE A 3 -8.54 4.52 22.30
C ILE A 3 -7.80 5.37 23.33
N PRO A 4 -6.47 5.56 23.21
CA PRO A 4 -5.69 6.33 24.17
C PRO A 4 -6.21 7.76 24.34
N LYS A 5 -6.37 8.19 25.58
CA LYS A 5 -6.88 9.54 25.87
C LYS A 5 -5.98 10.63 25.27
N GLU A 6 -4.68 10.49 25.39
CA GLU A 6 -3.71 11.45 24.83
C GLU A 6 -3.82 11.59 23.31
N PHE A 7 -4.17 10.49 22.61
CA PHE A 7 -4.47 10.54 21.18
C PHE A 7 -5.75 11.33 20.90
N LEU A 8 -6.82 11.05 21.66
CA LEU A 8 -8.09 11.78 21.51
C LEU A 8 -7.92 13.29 21.81
N ASP A 9 -7.17 13.64 22.86
CA ASP A 9 -6.88 15.03 23.20
C ASP A 9 -6.11 15.75 22.07
N ARG A 10 -5.15 15.08 21.46
CA ARG A 10 -4.40 15.59 20.29
C ARG A 10 -5.32 15.77 19.08
N MET A 11 -6.12 14.77 18.75
CA MET A 11 -7.04 14.84 17.62
C MET A 11 -8.12 15.92 17.82
N ARG A 12 -8.60 16.11 19.05
CA ARG A 12 -9.54 17.18 19.36
C ARG A 12 -8.96 18.58 19.16
N ALA A 13 -7.65 18.73 19.40
CA ALA A 13 -6.96 20.00 19.14
C ALA A 13 -6.83 20.31 17.63
N ILE A 14 -6.78 19.28 16.79
CA ILE A 14 -6.71 19.39 15.31
C ILE A 14 -8.12 19.60 14.74
N LEU A 15 -9.08 18.74 15.12
CA LEU A 15 -10.47 18.75 14.66
C LEU A 15 -11.29 19.69 15.57
N GLN A 16 -11.29 20.97 15.24
CA GLN A 16 -11.91 22.01 16.07
C GLN A 16 -13.44 22.03 15.91
N GLU A 17 -13.95 21.73 14.72
CA GLU A 17 -15.37 21.69 14.41
C GLU A 17 -16.05 20.49 15.09
N GLU A 18 -17.18 20.73 15.79
CA GLU A 18 -17.87 19.67 16.54
C GLU A 18 -18.39 18.56 15.62
N GLY A 19 -18.88 18.90 14.42
CA GLY A 19 -19.37 17.92 13.45
C GLY A 19 -18.26 17.00 12.95
N GLU A 20 -17.09 17.53 12.65
CA GLU A 20 -15.91 16.75 12.24
C GLU A 20 -15.42 15.83 13.37
N TRP A 21 -15.38 16.36 14.59
CA TRP A 21 -15.00 15.59 15.77
C TRP A 21 -15.95 14.40 16.01
N GLN A 22 -17.26 14.61 15.94
CA GLN A 22 -18.24 13.53 16.11
C GLN A 22 -18.14 12.50 14.98
N SER A 23 -17.95 12.93 13.74
CA SER A 23 -17.73 12.02 12.59
C SER A 23 -16.46 11.21 12.77
N PHE A 24 -15.39 11.84 13.24
CA PHE A 24 -14.12 11.15 13.54
C PHE A 24 -14.31 10.07 14.62
N LEU A 25 -14.97 10.40 15.74
CA LEU A 25 -15.25 9.41 16.79
C LEU A 25 -16.14 8.28 16.29
N HIS A 26 -17.15 8.60 15.50
CA HIS A 26 -18.06 7.60 14.92
C HIS A 26 -17.31 6.62 14.01
N SER A 27 -16.32 7.08 13.27
CA SER A 27 -15.53 6.24 12.34
C SER A 27 -14.85 5.06 13.04
N PHE A 28 -14.58 5.14 14.35
CA PHE A 28 -14.02 4.01 15.11
C PHE A 28 -15.04 2.89 15.41
N SER A 29 -16.33 3.17 15.31
CA SER A 29 -17.39 2.17 15.46
C SER A 29 -17.76 1.48 14.16
N GLU A 30 -17.32 2.02 13.01
CA GLU A 30 -17.55 1.42 11.71
C GLU A 30 -16.58 0.27 11.44
N MET A 31 -17.06 -0.77 10.77
CA MET A 31 -16.17 -1.84 10.30
C MET A 31 -15.21 -1.32 9.23
N ALA A 32 -13.95 -1.72 9.35
CA ALA A 32 -12.94 -1.36 8.36
C ALA A 32 -13.23 -2.09 7.05
N LYS A 33 -13.45 -1.32 5.98
CA LYS A 33 -13.62 -1.90 4.64
C LYS A 33 -12.34 -2.62 4.20
N ARG A 34 -12.52 -3.74 3.52
CA ARG A 34 -11.42 -4.45 2.85
C ARG A 34 -11.44 -4.16 1.37
N GLY A 35 -10.27 -4.26 0.77
CA GLY A 35 -10.14 -4.13 -0.66
C GLY A 35 -9.22 -5.18 -1.24
N ILE A 36 -9.35 -5.39 -2.53
CA ILE A 36 -8.43 -6.16 -3.34
C ILE A 36 -7.98 -5.33 -4.53
N ARG A 37 -6.76 -5.58 -4.97
CA ARG A 37 -6.23 -5.02 -6.20
C ARG A 37 -5.90 -6.16 -7.16
N VAL A 38 -6.45 -6.09 -8.35
CA VAL A 38 -6.37 -7.12 -9.38
C VAL A 38 -5.04 -7.02 -10.12
N ASN A 39 -4.38 -8.15 -10.35
CA ASN A 39 -3.21 -8.26 -11.21
C ASN A 39 -3.68 -8.47 -12.66
N ARG A 40 -3.66 -7.41 -13.44
CA ARG A 40 -4.20 -7.41 -14.80
C ARG A 40 -3.50 -8.41 -15.71
N LYS A 41 -2.16 -8.48 -15.67
CA LYS A 41 -1.40 -9.43 -16.50
C LYS A 41 -1.85 -10.87 -16.27
N LYS A 42 -2.00 -11.27 -15.00
CA LYS A 42 -2.46 -12.63 -14.65
C LYS A 42 -3.92 -12.87 -14.98
N VAL A 43 -4.76 -11.85 -14.85
CA VAL A 43 -6.16 -11.95 -15.27
C VAL A 43 -6.25 -12.17 -16.78
N GLU A 44 -5.53 -11.39 -17.58
CA GLU A 44 -5.48 -11.53 -19.05
C GLU A 44 -4.95 -12.92 -19.48
N GLU A 45 -3.98 -13.47 -18.75
CA GLU A 45 -3.51 -14.83 -18.96
C GLU A 45 -4.56 -15.88 -18.60
N ALA A 46 -5.21 -15.73 -17.44
CA ALA A 46 -6.26 -16.64 -16.99
C ALA A 46 -7.47 -16.63 -17.93
N GLU A 47 -7.83 -15.47 -18.49
CA GLU A 47 -8.92 -15.35 -19.47
C GLU A 47 -8.64 -16.14 -20.75
N LYS A 48 -7.39 -16.26 -21.19
CA LYS A 48 -7.01 -17.12 -22.33
C LYS A 48 -7.25 -18.60 -22.04
N GLU A 49 -7.24 -18.98 -20.77
CA GLU A 49 -7.48 -20.34 -20.29
C GLU A 49 -8.95 -20.57 -19.85
N GLY A 50 -9.83 -19.61 -20.10
CA GLY A 50 -11.28 -19.74 -19.87
C GLY A 50 -11.79 -19.15 -18.54
N PHE A 51 -10.98 -18.42 -17.79
CA PHE A 51 -11.45 -17.62 -16.67
C PHE A 51 -12.25 -16.43 -17.20
N SER A 52 -13.34 -16.08 -16.53
CA SER A 52 -14.13 -14.88 -16.84
C SER A 52 -14.00 -13.87 -15.68
N PHE A 53 -13.22 -12.82 -15.88
CA PHE A 53 -13.08 -11.76 -14.88
C PHE A 53 -14.42 -11.09 -14.57
N ARG A 54 -15.27 -10.90 -15.59
CA ARG A 54 -16.59 -10.32 -15.42
C ARG A 54 -17.48 -11.16 -14.51
N GLU A 55 -17.58 -12.48 -14.76
CA GLU A 55 -18.39 -13.37 -13.92
C GLU A 55 -17.84 -13.46 -12.50
N TRP A 56 -16.53 -13.44 -12.34
CA TRP A 56 -15.88 -13.43 -11.05
C TRP A 56 -16.17 -12.14 -10.29
N LYS A 57 -16.09 -10.97 -10.95
CA LYS A 57 -16.43 -9.65 -10.40
C LYS A 57 -17.90 -9.61 -9.94
N GLU A 58 -18.83 -10.07 -10.77
CA GLU A 58 -20.25 -10.15 -10.45
C GLU A 58 -20.52 -11.09 -9.26
N LYS A 59 -19.91 -12.28 -9.25
CA LYS A 59 -20.05 -13.27 -8.17
C LYS A 59 -19.54 -12.77 -6.82
N TRP A 60 -18.52 -11.93 -6.83
CA TRP A 60 -17.89 -11.38 -5.63
C TRP A 60 -18.45 -10.01 -5.25
N HIS A 61 -19.42 -9.50 -5.95
CA HIS A 61 -20.02 -8.18 -5.74
C HIS A 61 -18.96 -7.08 -5.59
N LEU A 62 -17.93 -7.11 -6.48
CA LEU A 62 -16.83 -6.18 -6.43
C LEU A 62 -17.24 -4.78 -6.86
N GLU A 63 -17.12 -3.80 -5.97
CA GLU A 63 -17.38 -2.39 -6.24
C GLU A 63 -16.04 -1.64 -6.40
N PRO A 64 -15.91 -0.76 -7.42
CA PRO A 64 -14.65 -0.03 -7.62
C PRO A 64 -14.38 0.92 -6.46
N VAL A 65 -13.10 1.00 -6.05
CA VAL A 65 -12.64 1.98 -5.05
C VAL A 65 -12.63 3.39 -5.65
N PHE A 66 -12.25 3.51 -6.93
CA PHE A 66 -12.21 4.75 -7.68
C PHE A 66 -13.27 4.74 -8.78
N SER A 67 -14.42 5.35 -8.51
CA SER A 67 -15.58 5.34 -9.42
C SER A 67 -15.42 6.22 -10.66
N GLU A 68 -14.40 7.08 -10.71
CA GLU A 68 -14.13 8.00 -11.82
C GLU A 68 -13.33 7.34 -12.96
N GLU A 69 -12.76 6.16 -12.71
CA GLU A 69 -12.02 5.41 -13.71
C GLU A 69 -12.94 4.68 -14.69
N ARG A 70 -12.49 4.54 -15.93
CA ARG A 70 -13.18 3.71 -16.91
C ARG A 70 -13.21 2.25 -16.45
N GLU A 71 -14.28 1.55 -16.66
CA GLU A 71 -14.47 0.17 -16.20
C GLU A 71 -13.31 -0.77 -16.59
N GLU A 72 -12.76 -0.56 -17.78
CA GLU A 72 -11.61 -1.32 -18.32
C GLU A 72 -10.29 -1.06 -17.57
N GLU A 73 -10.18 0.08 -16.88
CA GLU A 73 -8.97 0.51 -16.16
C GLU A 73 -9.06 0.20 -14.67
N GLN A 74 -10.25 -0.14 -14.17
CA GLN A 74 -10.47 -0.43 -12.76
C GLN A 74 -9.69 -1.67 -12.32
N ARG A 75 -8.96 -1.54 -11.24
CA ARG A 75 -8.14 -2.61 -10.64
C ARG A 75 -8.35 -2.73 -9.15
N GLU A 76 -8.82 -1.69 -8.52
CA GLU A 76 -9.04 -1.56 -7.08
C GLU A 76 -10.52 -1.71 -6.75
N PHE A 77 -10.83 -2.70 -5.92
CA PHE A 77 -12.22 -3.03 -5.59
C PHE A 77 -12.40 -3.17 -4.08
N TYR A 78 -13.54 -2.71 -3.59
CA TYR A 78 -14.06 -3.11 -2.28
C TYR A 78 -14.55 -4.55 -2.33
N VAL A 79 -14.40 -5.23 -1.17
CA VAL A 79 -14.87 -6.61 -0.97
C VAL A 79 -15.75 -6.65 0.26
N GLU A 80 -16.94 -7.16 0.12
CA GLU A 80 -17.85 -7.47 1.23
C GLU A 80 -17.50 -8.87 1.79
N GLU A 81 -16.51 -8.88 2.71
CA GLU A 81 -15.92 -10.14 3.22
C GLU A 81 -16.94 -11.04 3.92
N GLU A 82 -17.95 -10.48 4.58
CA GLU A 82 -19.00 -11.24 5.25
C GLU A 82 -19.86 -12.02 4.24
N GLU A 83 -20.26 -11.38 3.15
CA GLU A 83 -21.02 -12.04 2.07
C GLU A 83 -20.23 -13.18 1.44
N LEU A 84 -18.92 -12.99 1.24
CA LEU A 84 -18.06 -14.03 0.70
C LEU A 84 -17.92 -15.21 1.67
N ARG A 85 -17.82 -14.93 2.99
CA ARG A 85 -17.77 -15.99 4.02
C ARG A 85 -19.06 -16.80 4.09
N GLU A 86 -20.20 -16.15 3.99
CA GLU A 86 -21.51 -16.83 3.92
C GLU A 86 -21.60 -17.73 2.67
N SER A 87 -20.98 -17.31 1.58
CA SER A 87 -20.83 -18.10 0.35
C SER A 87 -19.71 -19.15 0.41
N GLY A 88 -19.04 -19.32 1.57
CA GLY A 88 -17.95 -20.27 1.77
C GLY A 88 -16.60 -19.84 1.21
N ILE A 89 -16.44 -18.57 0.83
CA ILE A 89 -15.22 -18.01 0.24
C ILE A 89 -14.42 -17.25 1.31
N SER A 90 -13.14 -17.59 1.46
CA SER A 90 -12.19 -16.84 2.28
C SER A 90 -11.15 -16.19 1.37
N ILE A 91 -11.16 -14.86 1.27
CA ILE A 91 -10.29 -14.11 0.34
C ILE A 91 -8.79 -14.40 0.54
N GLY A 92 -8.36 -14.69 1.78
CA GLY A 92 -6.96 -15.03 2.07
C GLY A 92 -6.57 -16.49 1.82
N LYS A 93 -7.55 -17.37 1.53
CA LYS A 93 -7.35 -18.81 1.23
C LYS A 93 -7.90 -19.18 -0.15
N ASP A 94 -8.29 -18.20 -0.92
CA ASP A 94 -8.83 -18.40 -2.25
C ASP A 94 -7.71 -18.79 -3.23
N PRO A 95 -7.92 -19.80 -4.11
CA PRO A 95 -6.93 -20.20 -5.11
C PRO A 95 -6.46 -19.07 -6.01
N TYR A 96 -7.33 -18.13 -6.35
CA TYR A 96 -6.96 -16.95 -7.14
C TYR A 96 -6.02 -16.01 -6.39
N HIS A 97 -6.16 -15.86 -5.06
CA HIS A 97 -5.21 -15.15 -4.23
C HIS A 97 -3.84 -15.85 -4.22
N GLU A 98 -3.83 -17.15 -3.99
CA GLU A 98 -2.60 -17.97 -4.03
C GLU A 98 -1.93 -17.92 -5.40
N GLY A 99 -2.71 -17.92 -6.47
CA GLY A 99 -2.24 -17.75 -7.84
C GLY A 99 -1.77 -16.34 -8.18
N GLY A 100 -2.01 -15.35 -7.31
CA GLY A 100 -1.60 -13.96 -7.50
C GLY A 100 -2.46 -13.19 -8.49
N LEU A 101 -3.72 -13.60 -8.73
CA LEU A 101 -4.66 -12.84 -9.55
C LEU A 101 -5.06 -11.53 -8.88
N TYR A 102 -4.99 -11.47 -7.56
CA TYR A 102 -5.21 -10.26 -6.80
C TYR A 102 -4.36 -10.19 -5.53
N TYR A 103 -4.21 -8.99 -5.02
CA TYR A 103 -3.56 -8.67 -3.75
C TYR A 103 -4.58 -8.03 -2.80
N ILE A 104 -4.63 -8.48 -1.54
CA ILE A 104 -5.49 -7.89 -0.51
C ILE A 104 -4.81 -6.63 0.00
N GLN A 105 -5.47 -5.49 -0.12
CA GLN A 105 -4.92 -4.19 0.27
C GLN A 105 -5.98 -3.31 0.92
N ASP A 106 -5.53 -2.43 1.81
CA ASP A 106 -6.39 -1.39 2.37
C ASP A 106 -6.79 -0.38 1.29
N PRO A 107 -8.08 -0.06 1.11
CA PRO A 107 -8.51 0.91 0.11
C PRO A 107 -7.84 2.28 0.26
N SER A 108 -7.58 2.75 1.49
CA SER A 108 -6.87 4.01 1.72
C SER A 108 -5.41 3.96 1.24
N ALA A 109 -4.75 2.80 1.39
CA ALA A 109 -3.39 2.59 0.91
C ALA A 109 -3.31 2.52 -0.62
N MET A 110 -4.39 2.12 -1.31
CA MET A 110 -4.46 2.10 -2.78
C MET A 110 -4.43 3.50 -3.39
N ALA A 111 -4.86 4.54 -2.65
CA ALA A 111 -4.95 5.91 -3.14
C ALA A 111 -3.59 6.63 -3.30
N VAL A 112 -2.50 6.07 -2.75
CA VAL A 112 -1.18 6.71 -2.74
C VAL A 112 -0.52 6.68 -4.12
N VAL A 113 -0.37 5.50 -4.71
CA VAL A 113 0.34 5.31 -5.99
C VAL A 113 -0.33 6.04 -7.17
N PRO A 114 -1.67 6.12 -7.29
CA PRO A 114 -2.31 6.92 -8.34
C PRO A 114 -2.01 8.42 -8.30
N ARG A 115 -1.46 8.94 -7.20
CA ARG A 115 -0.99 10.33 -7.09
C ARG A 115 0.42 10.55 -7.65
N MET A 116 1.13 9.47 -7.93
CA MET A 116 2.44 9.50 -8.56
C MET A 116 2.25 9.39 -10.07
N GLU A 117 2.84 10.30 -10.82
CA GLU A 117 2.81 10.26 -12.29
C GLU A 117 3.85 9.23 -12.81
N ILE A 118 3.63 7.94 -12.52
CA ILE A 118 4.52 6.87 -12.95
C ILE A 118 4.35 6.61 -14.44
N ARG A 119 5.47 6.57 -15.15
CA ARG A 119 5.54 6.25 -16.58
C ARG A 119 6.11 4.86 -16.80
N PRO A 120 5.74 4.16 -17.88
CA PRO A 120 6.17 2.78 -18.12
C PRO A 120 7.69 2.54 -18.06
N PHE A 121 8.49 3.55 -18.37
CA PHE A 121 9.97 3.50 -18.40
C PHE A 121 10.66 4.07 -17.16
N ASP A 122 9.92 4.43 -16.10
CA ASP A 122 10.50 5.04 -14.91
C ASP A 122 11.38 4.05 -14.11
N ARG A 123 12.40 4.61 -13.47
CA ARG A 123 13.20 3.94 -12.45
C ARG A 123 12.65 4.31 -11.09
N CYS A 124 11.89 3.39 -10.51
CA CYS A 124 11.18 3.61 -9.26
C CYS A 124 11.92 3.02 -8.06
N LEU A 125 11.78 3.65 -6.91
CA LEU A 125 12.16 3.13 -5.60
C LEU A 125 10.96 3.19 -4.66
N ASP A 126 10.64 2.06 -4.02
CA ASP A 126 9.80 2.03 -2.82
C ASP A 126 10.70 1.77 -1.62
N LEU A 127 10.93 2.79 -0.78
CA LEU A 127 12.00 2.77 0.22
C LEU A 127 11.60 2.07 1.53
N CYS A 128 10.30 1.92 1.80
CA CYS A 128 9.75 1.27 3.00
C CYS A 128 8.61 0.30 2.61
N ALA A 129 8.94 -0.68 1.78
CA ALA A 129 8.00 -1.35 0.89
C ALA A 129 7.08 -2.40 1.52
N SER A 130 7.52 -3.07 2.62
CA SER A 130 6.76 -4.22 3.16
C SER A 130 5.39 -3.83 3.74
N PRO A 131 4.37 -4.66 3.49
CA PRO A 131 4.36 -6.01 2.90
C PRO A 131 4.32 -6.08 1.37
N GLY A 132 4.33 -4.95 0.62
CA GLY A 132 4.46 -4.93 -0.82
C GLY A 132 3.28 -4.33 -1.60
N GLY A 133 2.16 -3.98 -0.93
CA GLY A 133 0.97 -3.52 -1.63
C GLY A 133 1.20 -2.35 -2.60
N LYS A 134 1.93 -1.32 -2.16
CA LYS A 134 2.27 -0.15 -2.99
C LYS A 134 3.34 -0.47 -4.03
N SER A 135 4.37 -1.26 -3.65
CA SER A 135 5.38 -1.78 -4.61
C SER A 135 4.74 -2.52 -5.78
N LEU A 136 3.81 -3.43 -5.50
CA LEU A 136 3.12 -4.20 -6.54
C LEU A 136 2.21 -3.30 -7.40
N GLN A 137 1.66 -2.23 -6.84
CA GLN A 137 0.89 -1.24 -7.59
C GLN A 137 1.79 -0.42 -8.52
N ILE A 138 3.00 -0.05 -8.08
CA ILE A 138 4.02 0.61 -8.91
C ILE A 138 4.47 -0.33 -10.03
N ALA A 139 4.79 -1.60 -9.71
CA ALA A 139 5.28 -2.58 -10.69
C ALA A 139 4.27 -2.83 -11.82
N ASP A 140 2.97 -2.76 -11.52
CA ASP A 140 1.88 -2.93 -12.49
C ASP A 140 1.79 -1.79 -13.53
N LEU A 141 2.33 -0.61 -13.19
CA LEU A 141 2.37 0.57 -14.07
C LEU A 141 3.64 0.64 -14.94
N LEU A 142 4.66 -0.16 -14.59
CA LEU A 142 5.93 -0.19 -15.32
C LEU A 142 5.91 -1.22 -16.45
N SER A 143 6.65 -0.93 -17.54
CA SER A 143 6.83 -1.82 -18.66
C SER A 143 8.27 -2.34 -18.71
N GLU A 144 8.43 -3.67 -18.73
CA GLU A 144 9.73 -4.32 -18.95
C GLU A 144 10.30 -3.98 -20.31
N GLU A 145 9.46 -3.94 -21.36
CA GLU A 145 9.84 -3.64 -22.73
C GLU A 145 10.37 -2.21 -22.89
N GLU A 146 9.84 -1.26 -22.09
CA GLU A 146 10.29 0.13 -22.09
C GLU A 146 11.42 0.40 -21.07
N GLY A 147 11.88 -0.65 -20.37
CA GLY A 147 12.97 -0.57 -19.41
C GLY A 147 12.59 -0.01 -18.05
N GLY A 148 11.30 -0.02 -17.71
CA GLY A 148 10.82 0.35 -16.38
C GLY A 148 11.22 -0.65 -15.32
N ILE A 149 11.75 -0.18 -14.19
CA ILE A 149 12.24 -1.02 -13.09
C ILE A 149 11.83 -0.45 -11.74
N LEU A 150 11.51 -1.34 -10.81
CA LEU A 150 11.25 -1.01 -9.41
C LEU A 150 12.27 -1.69 -8.50
N LEU A 151 12.92 -0.91 -7.64
CA LEU A 151 13.63 -1.40 -6.48
C LEU A 151 12.73 -1.24 -5.24
N SER A 152 12.41 -2.34 -4.57
CA SER A 152 11.59 -2.34 -3.36
C SER A 152 12.45 -2.70 -2.15
N ASN A 153 12.63 -1.75 -1.25
CA ASN A 153 13.46 -1.90 -0.07
C ASN A 153 12.64 -2.10 1.21
N GLU A 154 13.11 -3.01 2.05
CA GLU A 154 12.63 -3.14 3.43
C GLU A 154 13.80 -3.42 4.36
N TYR A 155 13.98 -2.54 5.36
CA TYR A 155 15.10 -2.60 6.29
C TYR A 155 15.04 -3.82 7.25
N VAL A 156 13.83 -4.25 7.64
CA VAL A 156 13.65 -5.37 8.57
C VAL A 156 13.63 -6.69 7.78
N GLY A 157 14.63 -7.55 7.99
CA GLY A 157 14.84 -8.76 7.19
C GLY A 157 13.66 -9.73 7.14
N GLU A 158 12.92 -9.91 8.26
CA GLU A 158 11.71 -10.76 8.27
C GLU A 158 10.60 -10.15 7.39
N ARG A 159 10.44 -8.84 7.42
CA ARG A 159 9.47 -8.12 6.59
C ARG A 159 9.89 -8.11 5.12
N ALA A 160 11.21 -8.01 4.84
CA ALA A 160 11.74 -8.12 3.48
C ALA A 160 11.45 -9.50 2.87
N ARG A 161 11.47 -10.58 3.68
CA ARG A 161 11.08 -11.92 3.23
C ARG A 161 9.61 -11.99 2.83
N ILE A 162 8.70 -11.35 3.60
CA ILE A 162 7.28 -11.27 3.26
C ILE A 162 7.09 -10.50 1.95
N LEU A 163 7.80 -9.40 1.78
CA LEU A 163 7.79 -8.59 0.55
C LEU A 163 8.23 -9.44 -0.67
N SER A 164 9.32 -10.21 -0.52
CA SER A 164 9.82 -11.12 -1.57
C SER A 164 8.78 -12.17 -1.94
N GLN A 165 8.16 -12.83 -0.97
CA GLN A 165 7.11 -13.83 -1.20
C GLN A 165 5.91 -13.24 -1.95
N ASN A 166 5.49 -12.03 -1.59
CA ASN A 166 4.41 -11.35 -2.28
C ASN A 166 4.80 -10.95 -3.70
N ALA A 167 6.02 -10.46 -3.92
CA ALA A 167 6.54 -10.13 -5.25
C ALA A 167 6.58 -11.35 -6.16
N GLU A 168 7.12 -12.47 -5.68
CA GLU A 168 7.16 -13.76 -6.40
C GLU A 168 5.76 -14.27 -6.74
N ARG A 169 4.85 -14.26 -5.75
CA ARG A 169 3.46 -14.68 -5.96
C ARG A 169 2.74 -13.87 -7.03
N MET A 170 2.97 -12.55 -7.05
CA MET A 170 2.36 -11.66 -8.04
C MET A 170 3.03 -11.71 -9.41
N GLY A 171 4.31 -12.15 -9.50
CA GLY A 171 4.99 -12.49 -10.75
C GLY A 171 5.44 -11.31 -11.60
N TYR A 172 5.78 -10.17 -10.97
CA TYR A 172 6.37 -9.03 -11.69
C TYR A 172 7.88 -9.23 -11.84
N CYS A 173 8.38 -9.26 -13.10
CA CYS A 173 9.80 -9.48 -13.40
C CYS A 173 10.65 -8.21 -13.34
N ASN A 174 10.01 -7.04 -13.42
CA ASN A 174 10.64 -5.72 -13.34
C ASN A 174 10.75 -5.17 -11.90
N LEU A 175 10.61 -6.02 -10.88
CA LEU A 175 10.70 -5.70 -9.46
C LEU A 175 11.85 -6.47 -8.82
N ALA A 176 12.75 -5.75 -8.16
CA ALA A 176 13.81 -6.33 -7.33
C ALA A 176 13.60 -5.96 -5.84
N VAL A 177 13.70 -6.96 -4.96
CA VAL A 177 13.60 -6.74 -3.50
C VAL A 177 15.00 -6.69 -2.89
N VAL A 178 15.23 -5.69 -2.04
CA VAL A 178 16.48 -5.52 -1.29
C VAL A 178 16.20 -5.31 0.20
N ASN A 179 17.18 -5.68 1.03
CA ASN A 179 17.11 -5.52 2.48
C ASN A 179 18.32 -4.68 2.94
N GLU A 180 18.17 -3.36 2.80
CA GLU A 180 19.24 -2.41 3.04
C GLU A 180 18.78 -1.22 3.89
N THR A 181 19.74 -0.50 4.49
CA THR A 181 19.45 0.79 5.10
C THR A 181 19.25 1.86 4.03
N PRO A 182 18.39 2.88 4.27
CA PRO A 182 18.24 4.01 3.36
C PRO A 182 19.57 4.71 3.05
N ALA A 183 20.45 4.81 4.05
CA ALA A 183 21.78 5.42 3.90
C ALA A 183 22.67 4.63 2.95
N SER A 184 22.73 3.29 3.09
CA SER A 184 23.48 2.41 2.19
C SER A 184 22.98 2.52 0.74
N LEU A 185 21.67 2.55 0.53
CA LEU A 185 21.10 2.76 -0.79
C LEU A 185 21.47 4.12 -1.38
N ALA A 186 21.46 5.18 -0.56
CA ALA A 186 21.82 6.52 -1.02
C ALA A 186 23.31 6.66 -1.42
N GLU A 187 24.20 5.84 -0.88
CA GLU A 187 25.59 5.76 -1.31
C GLU A 187 25.76 5.05 -2.66
N ASN A 188 24.91 4.03 -2.93
CA ASN A 188 25.00 3.21 -4.13
C ASN A 188 24.20 3.76 -5.32
N PHE A 189 23.15 4.54 -5.08
CA PHE A 189 22.22 5.05 -6.10
C PHE A 189 22.06 6.59 -6.08
N PRO A 190 23.12 7.39 -6.03
CA PRO A 190 22.98 8.86 -6.01
C PRO A 190 22.32 9.37 -7.29
N SER A 191 21.28 10.19 -7.15
CA SER A 191 20.55 10.82 -8.28
C SER A 191 20.07 9.81 -9.35
N TYR A 192 19.63 8.63 -8.92
CA TYR A 192 19.34 7.52 -9.87
C TYR A 192 17.86 7.38 -10.19
N PHE A 193 16.96 7.48 -9.21
CA PHE A 193 15.55 7.18 -9.37
C PHE A 193 14.77 8.38 -9.90
N SER A 194 13.83 8.12 -10.83
CA SER A 194 12.90 9.13 -11.35
C SER A 194 11.67 9.30 -10.47
N ARG A 195 11.28 8.23 -9.77
CA ARG A 195 10.14 8.22 -8.84
C ARG A 195 10.56 7.51 -7.55
N ILE A 196 10.31 8.14 -6.42
CA ILE A 196 10.55 7.54 -5.12
C ILE A 196 9.27 7.59 -4.29
N LEU A 197 8.86 6.44 -3.77
CA LEU A 197 7.84 6.34 -2.74
C LEU A 197 8.49 6.14 -1.38
N VAL A 198 8.06 6.91 -0.40
CA VAL A 198 8.37 6.74 1.01
C VAL A 198 7.07 6.60 1.78
N ASP A 199 6.55 5.37 1.86
CA ASP A 199 5.46 5.05 2.79
C ASP A 199 6.07 4.81 4.17
N ALA A 200 6.21 5.92 4.90
CA ALA A 200 7.14 5.99 6.01
C ALA A 200 6.67 5.17 7.23
N PRO A 201 7.59 4.50 7.95
CA PRO A 201 7.26 3.88 9.23
C PRO A 201 6.71 4.93 10.19
N CYS A 202 5.54 4.65 10.78
CA CYS A 202 4.76 5.60 11.55
C CYS A 202 4.25 4.99 12.86
N SER A 203 3.54 5.80 13.67
CA SER A 203 2.96 5.40 14.95
C SER A 203 1.75 4.46 14.85
N GLY A 204 1.24 4.19 13.64
CA GLY A 204 0.17 3.23 13.42
C GLY A 204 -1.23 3.75 13.71
N GLU A 205 -1.44 5.05 13.83
CA GLU A 205 -2.75 5.67 14.15
C GLU A 205 -3.86 5.25 13.16
N GLY A 206 -3.55 5.21 11.88
CA GLY A 206 -4.47 4.74 10.85
C GLY A 206 -4.83 3.25 10.94
N MET A 207 -4.15 2.49 11.80
CA MET A 207 -4.39 1.07 12.04
C MET A 207 -5.26 0.80 13.28
N PHE A 208 -5.65 1.81 14.06
CA PHE A 208 -6.38 1.61 15.32
C PHE A 208 -7.66 0.80 15.17
N ARG A 209 -8.39 0.95 14.07
CA ARG A 209 -9.60 0.14 13.79
C ARG A 209 -9.33 -1.32 13.46
N LYS A 210 -8.07 -1.67 13.18
CA LYS A 210 -7.67 -2.99 12.62
C LYS A 210 -6.74 -3.76 13.53
N SER A 211 -6.03 -3.09 14.44
CA SER A 211 -4.99 -3.68 15.30
C SER A 211 -5.07 -3.13 16.71
N GLU A 212 -5.40 -4.02 17.65
CA GLU A 212 -5.32 -3.71 19.07
C GLU A 212 -3.87 -3.46 19.53
N GLU A 213 -2.89 -4.09 18.87
CA GLU A 213 -1.47 -3.89 19.16
C GLU A 213 -1.06 -2.47 18.83
N ALA A 214 -1.50 -1.93 17.67
CA ALA A 214 -1.21 -0.56 17.31
C ALA A 214 -1.74 0.44 18.36
N VAL A 215 -2.90 0.17 18.94
CA VAL A 215 -3.46 0.99 20.03
C VAL A 215 -2.65 0.88 21.31
N LYS A 216 -2.22 -0.33 21.68
CA LYS A 216 -1.44 -0.58 22.91
C LYS A 216 -0.03 -0.01 22.86
N ASP A 217 0.59 -0.07 21.69
CA ASP A 217 1.97 0.38 21.49
C ASP A 217 2.08 1.90 21.28
N TRP A 218 0.96 2.55 20.95
CA TRP A 218 0.94 3.98 20.66
C TRP A 218 1.28 4.83 21.89
N SER A 219 2.10 5.85 21.67
CA SER A 219 2.39 6.91 22.65
C SER A 219 2.87 8.17 21.92
N PRO A 220 2.77 9.36 22.56
CA PRO A 220 3.35 10.59 22.00
C PRO A 220 4.85 10.46 21.68
N LEU A 221 5.59 9.76 22.54
CA LEU A 221 7.02 9.50 22.33
C LEU A 221 7.27 8.61 21.09
N LEU A 222 6.38 7.65 20.78
CA LEU A 222 6.48 6.85 19.56
C LEU A 222 6.30 7.74 18.33
N VAL A 223 5.34 8.67 18.36
CA VAL A 223 5.11 9.63 17.26
C VAL A 223 6.37 10.46 17.00
N GLU A 224 6.98 11.01 18.05
CA GLU A 224 8.21 11.81 17.93
C GLU A 224 9.39 11.00 17.35
N LYS A 225 9.60 9.78 17.85
CA LYS A 225 10.65 8.86 17.33
C LYS A 225 10.40 8.48 15.88
N CYS A 226 9.14 8.28 15.48
CA CYS A 226 8.80 8.02 14.09
C CYS A 226 9.12 9.23 13.21
N ALA A 227 8.78 10.45 13.66
CA ALA A 227 9.07 11.68 12.93
C ALA A 227 10.60 11.91 12.74
N GLU A 228 11.41 11.61 13.75
CA GLU A 228 12.88 11.68 13.64
C GLU A 228 13.38 10.68 12.57
N ARG A 229 12.96 9.42 12.65
CA ARG A 229 13.32 8.39 11.67
C ARG A 229 12.88 8.74 10.24
N GLN A 230 11.72 9.33 10.10
CA GLN A 230 11.20 9.76 8.81
C GLN A 230 12.07 10.85 8.17
N ARG A 231 12.64 11.77 8.95
CA ARG A 231 13.59 12.78 8.44
C ARG A 231 14.83 12.12 7.84
N ASP A 232 15.45 11.17 8.54
CA ASP A 232 16.64 10.46 8.07
C ASP A 232 16.36 9.68 6.77
N ILE A 233 15.18 9.06 6.70
CA ILE A 233 14.70 8.34 5.51
C ILE A 233 14.54 9.31 4.34
N LEU A 234 13.87 10.44 4.54
CA LEU A 234 13.65 11.46 3.53
C LEU A 234 14.94 12.09 3.03
N GLU A 235 15.89 12.39 3.91
CA GLU A 235 17.22 12.88 3.51
C GLU A 235 17.94 11.89 2.60
N SER A 236 17.87 10.60 2.92
CA SER A 236 18.43 9.55 2.08
C SER A 236 17.69 9.46 0.73
N ALA A 237 16.36 9.54 0.73
CA ALA A 237 15.52 9.51 -0.48
C ALA A 237 15.85 10.68 -1.41
N PHE A 238 16.01 11.89 -0.90
CA PHE A 238 16.39 13.05 -1.70
C PHE A 238 17.75 12.91 -2.38
N ARG A 239 18.71 12.27 -1.75
CA ARG A 239 20.04 11.99 -2.35
C ARG A 239 19.94 11.01 -3.53
N MET A 240 18.96 10.13 -3.52
CA MET A 240 18.71 9.13 -4.57
C MET A 240 17.82 9.65 -5.70
N LEU A 241 17.08 10.72 -5.47
CA LEU A 241 16.18 11.31 -6.45
C LEU A 241 16.99 12.05 -7.52
N ARG A 242 16.75 11.72 -8.81
CA ARG A 242 17.37 12.46 -9.91
C ARG A 242 16.77 13.85 -10.06
N GLU A 243 17.49 14.74 -10.75
CA GLU A 243 16.93 16.04 -11.14
C GLU A 243 15.68 15.87 -11.99
N GLY A 244 14.63 16.64 -11.69
CA GLY A 244 13.31 16.52 -12.32
C GLY A 244 12.52 15.26 -11.94
N GLY A 245 13.02 14.48 -10.97
CA GLY A 245 12.29 13.35 -10.38
C GLY A 245 11.23 13.80 -9.37
N GLU A 246 10.37 12.86 -8.97
CA GLU A 246 9.27 13.08 -8.05
C GLU A 246 9.39 12.15 -6.84
N LEU A 247 9.16 12.68 -5.65
CA LEU A 247 9.10 11.94 -4.39
C LEU A 247 7.68 12.04 -3.81
N CYS A 248 7.06 10.89 -3.59
CA CYS A 248 5.80 10.78 -2.88
C CYS A 248 6.08 10.31 -1.45
N TYR A 249 5.58 11.07 -0.48
CA TYR A 249 5.65 10.71 0.93
C TYR A 249 4.25 10.44 1.48
N SER A 250 4.09 9.31 2.14
CA SER A 250 2.85 8.92 2.80
C SER A 250 3.12 8.40 4.21
N THR A 251 2.13 8.54 5.08
CA THR A 251 2.14 8.03 6.45
C THR A 251 0.72 7.73 6.91
N CYS A 252 0.56 6.81 7.86
CA CYS A 252 -0.72 6.54 8.52
C CYS A 252 -0.88 7.29 9.86
N THR A 253 -0.01 8.25 10.17
CA THR A 253 -0.14 9.17 11.32
C THR A 253 -0.99 10.37 10.94
N PHE A 254 -1.85 10.83 11.86
CA PHE A 254 -2.66 12.04 11.71
C PHE A 254 -1.91 13.30 12.14
#